data_d04c83af7fb9065eaf5c9eaae5888b10
#
_entry.id   d04c83af7fb9065eaf5c9eaae5888b10
#
_cell.length_a   1.000
_cell.length_b   1.000
_cell.length_c   1.000
_cell.angle_alpha   90.00
_cell.angle_beta   90.00
_cell.angle_gamma   90.00
#
_symmetry.space_group_name_H-M   'P 1'
#
loop_
_entity.id
_entity.type
_entity.pdbx_description
1 polymer ?
#
loop_
_entity_poly.entity_id
_entity_poly.type
_entity_poly.pdbx_seq_one_letter_code
_entity_poly.pdbx_strand_id
1 'polypeptide(L)'
;MPDPANTAAVVTLEAVTVAYGRNLALRDVTASFAGGAVGLLGPNGAGKSTMIKALLGFVVPTRGRMHVLGLDVTTSPLEIRARVGYMPESDSHIPGMNAVSFVGYCGELAGLPRVDAMQRAHEVLFYVGLGEARYRNVETYSTGMKQRIKLAQALVHDPDVLFLDEPTNGMDPKGRDEMLELVRDLSRNKGVNLILSSHLLPDVEYTCDQVVVMDKGRIAAQGPIASLKQPRGRVYELRVKTTVSELESFLERLRAAGLTCQATDEDVMRVFVPGEGGARDLFALAAAERVQVRHLRPSVPTLEDVFATAVGEE
;
A
#
# COMPACT_ATOMS: atom_id res chain seq x y z
N MET A 1 -20.14 16.84 11.76
CA MET A 1 -19.64 15.75 10.93
C MET A 1 -19.67 16.23 9.49
N PRO A 2 -18.59 16.22 8.73
CA PRO A 2 -18.65 16.54 7.33
C PRO A 2 -19.41 15.45 6.58
N ASP A 3 -20.19 15.84 5.60
CA ASP A 3 -21.02 15.01 4.74
C ASP A 3 -20.12 14.04 3.93
N PRO A 4 -20.31 12.71 4.02
CA PRO A 4 -19.47 11.74 3.31
C PRO A 4 -19.64 11.76 1.77
N ALA A 5 -20.54 12.58 1.23
CA ALA A 5 -20.88 12.62 -0.19
C ALA A 5 -20.10 13.65 -1.02
N ASN A 6 -19.20 14.44 -0.44
CA ASN A 6 -18.48 15.51 -1.16
C ASN A 6 -16.97 15.53 -0.93
N THR A 7 -16.32 14.38 -0.87
CA THR A 7 -14.86 14.31 -0.95
C THR A 7 -14.46 14.26 -2.42
N ALA A 8 -14.13 15.42 -3.00
CA ALA A 8 -13.52 15.48 -4.32
C ALA A 8 -12.32 14.52 -4.40
N ALA A 9 -12.24 13.73 -5.47
CA ALA A 9 -11.16 12.78 -5.64
C ALA A 9 -9.81 13.50 -5.68
N VAL A 10 -8.88 13.06 -4.82
CA VAL A 10 -7.51 13.60 -4.74
C VAL A 10 -6.70 13.16 -5.97
N VAL A 11 -6.95 11.94 -6.45
CA VAL A 11 -6.32 11.38 -7.65
C VAL A 11 -7.39 10.71 -8.50
N THR A 12 -7.33 10.93 -9.82
CA THR A 12 -8.15 10.20 -10.80
C THR A 12 -7.28 9.68 -11.96
N LEU A 13 -7.58 8.46 -12.38
CA LEU A 13 -6.99 7.79 -13.54
C LEU A 13 -8.13 7.33 -14.46
N GLU A 14 -8.04 7.60 -15.74
CA GLU A 14 -9.04 7.25 -16.77
C GLU A 14 -8.34 6.48 -17.90
N ALA A 15 -8.56 5.16 -17.99
CA ALA A 15 -8.05 4.27 -19.03
C ALA A 15 -6.52 4.41 -19.25
N VAL A 16 -5.75 4.52 -18.16
CA VAL A 16 -4.32 4.84 -18.19
C VAL A 16 -3.49 3.63 -18.58
N THR A 17 -2.65 3.81 -19.58
CA THR A 17 -1.65 2.83 -20.01
C THR A 17 -0.26 3.47 -19.97
N VAL A 18 0.70 2.76 -19.35
CA VAL A 18 2.11 3.14 -19.31
C VAL A 18 2.96 1.99 -19.83
N ALA A 19 3.85 2.29 -20.78
CA ALA A 19 4.74 1.32 -21.39
C ALA A 19 6.23 1.74 -21.28
N TYR A 20 7.09 0.78 -20.95
CA TYR A 20 8.55 0.87 -21.06
C TYR A 20 9.02 -0.02 -22.20
N GLY A 21 9.17 0.56 -23.39
CA GLY A 21 9.43 -0.21 -24.61
C GLY A 21 8.29 -1.18 -24.92
N ARG A 22 8.55 -2.48 -24.87
CA ARG A 22 7.53 -3.52 -25.10
C ARG A 22 6.79 -3.96 -23.83
N ASN A 23 7.25 -3.54 -22.67
CA ASN A 23 6.64 -3.92 -21.39
C ASN A 23 5.55 -2.92 -20.99
N LEU A 24 4.31 -3.40 -20.85
CA LEU A 24 3.18 -2.64 -20.33
C LEU A 24 3.18 -2.72 -18.80
N ALA A 25 3.62 -1.64 -18.15
CA ALA A 25 3.67 -1.54 -16.70
C ALA A 25 2.31 -1.17 -16.07
N LEU A 26 1.49 -0.38 -16.79
CA LEU A 26 0.08 -0.15 -16.46
C LEU A 26 -0.77 -0.43 -17.70
N ARG A 27 -1.93 -1.10 -17.50
CA ARG A 27 -2.76 -1.63 -18.58
C ARG A 27 -4.21 -1.22 -18.37
N ASP A 28 -4.63 -0.14 -19.03
CA ASP A 28 -6.01 0.36 -19.01
C ASP A 28 -6.56 0.57 -17.59
N VAL A 29 -5.76 1.30 -16.78
CA VAL A 29 -6.06 1.51 -15.36
C VAL A 29 -7.05 2.66 -15.21
N THR A 30 -8.19 2.36 -14.58
CA THR A 30 -9.18 3.37 -14.18
C THR A 30 -9.39 3.29 -12.68
N ALA A 31 -9.13 4.39 -11.96
CA ALA A 31 -9.24 4.49 -10.51
C ALA A 31 -9.57 5.90 -10.06
N SER A 32 -10.15 5.99 -8.87
CA SER A 32 -10.39 7.26 -8.19
C SER A 32 -10.03 7.09 -6.70
N PHE A 33 -9.15 7.95 -6.21
CA PHE A 33 -8.72 7.93 -4.81
C PHE A 33 -9.38 9.13 -4.12
N ALA A 34 -10.23 8.85 -3.16
CA ALA A 34 -10.81 9.87 -2.28
C ALA A 34 -9.73 10.43 -1.33
N GLY A 35 -10.05 11.50 -0.61
CA GLY A 35 -9.19 12.00 0.46
C GLY A 35 -9.00 10.99 1.60
N GLY A 36 -7.99 11.22 2.44
CA GLY A 36 -7.60 10.34 3.52
C GLY A 36 -6.43 9.43 3.16
N ALA A 37 -6.34 8.25 3.76
CA ALA A 37 -5.26 7.30 3.53
C ALA A 37 -5.71 6.16 2.60
N VAL A 38 -5.04 6.02 1.46
CA VAL A 38 -5.27 4.98 0.45
C VAL A 38 -4.05 4.08 0.35
N GLY A 39 -4.22 2.78 0.54
CA GLY A 39 -3.19 1.77 0.33
C GLY A 39 -3.14 1.32 -1.13
N LEU A 40 -1.96 1.35 -1.73
CA LEU A 40 -1.69 0.79 -3.05
C LEU A 40 -0.97 -0.55 -2.86
N LEU A 41 -1.72 -1.64 -2.93
CA LEU A 41 -1.29 -2.98 -2.59
C LEU A 41 -1.03 -3.82 -3.84
N GLY A 42 -0.04 -4.70 -3.77
CA GLY A 42 0.26 -5.66 -4.85
C GLY A 42 1.66 -6.23 -4.75
N PRO A 43 1.93 -7.35 -5.44
CA PRO A 43 3.26 -7.95 -5.47
C PRO A 43 4.29 -7.03 -6.13
N ASN A 44 5.56 -7.39 -6.02
CA ASN A 44 6.63 -6.72 -6.76
C ASN A 44 6.39 -6.86 -8.26
N GLY A 45 6.52 -5.75 -8.99
CA GLY A 45 6.22 -5.71 -10.42
C GLY A 45 4.74 -5.49 -10.79
N ALA A 46 3.81 -5.38 -9.82
CA ALA A 46 2.40 -5.10 -10.10
C ALA A 46 2.13 -3.73 -10.73
N GLY A 47 3.11 -2.80 -10.72
CA GLY A 47 2.98 -1.47 -11.31
C GLY A 47 2.84 -0.32 -10.32
N LYS A 48 2.90 -0.59 -8.99
CA LYS A 48 2.71 0.41 -7.92
C LYS A 48 3.62 1.64 -8.08
N SER A 49 4.93 1.45 -8.07
CA SER A 49 5.89 2.56 -8.23
C SER A 49 5.80 3.23 -9.61
N THR A 50 5.40 2.49 -10.65
CA THR A 50 5.12 3.09 -11.97
C THR A 50 3.92 4.02 -11.91
N MET A 51 2.85 3.63 -11.21
CA MET A 51 1.67 4.47 -11.01
C MET A 51 2.05 5.76 -10.26
N ILE A 52 2.79 5.65 -9.15
CA ILE A 52 3.27 6.81 -8.38
C ILE A 52 4.12 7.73 -9.27
N LYS A 53 5.10 7.19 -10.00
CA LYS A 53 5.96 7.97 -10.91
C LYS A 53 5.17 8.66 -12.02
N ALA A 54 4.13 8.00 -12.53
CA ALA A 54 3.26 8.58 -13.54
C ALA A 54 2.42 9.72 -12.95
N LEU A 55 1.84 9.55 -11.75
CA LEU A 55 1.10 10.60 -11.04
C LEU A 55 1.96 11.82 -10.68
N LEU A 56 3.26 11.62 -10.46
CA LEU A 56 4.22 12.70 -10.23
C LEU A 56 4.73 13.37 -11.54
N GLY A 57 4.29 12.87 -12.71
CA GLY A 57 4.72 13.37 -14.00
C GLY A 57 6.16 13.01 -14.39
N PHE A 58 6.77 12.01 -13.73
CA PHE A 58 8.09 11.47 -14.13
C PHE A 58 7.98 10.51 -15.30
N VAL A 59 6.81 9.93 -15.50
CA VAL A 59 6.52 9.02 -16.61
C VAL A 59 5.23 9.50 -17.28
N VAL A 60 5.30 9.74 -18.58
CA VAL A 60 4.13 10.17 -19.36
C VAL A 60 3.32 8.93 -19.77
N PRO A 61 2.00 8.90 -19.53
CA PRO A 61 1.16 7.80 -19.98
C PRO A 61 1.11 7.75 -21.52
N THR A 62 1.11 6.54 -22.08
CA THR A 62 0.94 6.32 -23.52
C THR A 62 -0.52 6.50 -23.95
N ARG A 63 -1.46 6.29 -23.03
CA ARG A 63 -2.91 6.49 -23.22
C ARG A 63 -3.56 6.85 -21.88
N GLY A 64 -4.75 7.43 -21.98
CA GLY A 64 -5.56 7.79 -20.82
C GLY A 64 -5.20 9.18 -20.26
N ARG A 65 -5.84 9.53 -19.16
CA ARG A 65 -5.65 10.82 -18.46
C ARG A 65 -5.47 10.56 -16.97
N MET A 66 -4.68 11.41 -16.33
CA MET A 66 -4.47 11.38 -14.88
C MET A 66 -4.55 12.79 -14.31
N HIS A 67 -5.19 12.90 -13.16
CA HIS A 67 -5.24 14.16 -12.41
C HIS A 67 -4.83 13.93 -10.96
N VAL A 68 -4.11 14.87 -10.41
CA VAL A 68 -3.77 14.97 -8.99
C VAL A 68 -4.22 16.33 -8.49
N LEU A 69 -5.03 16.37 -7.43
CA LEU A 69 -5.64 17.61 -6.91
C LEU A 69 -6.40 18.42 -7.99
N GLY A 70 -7.01 17.70 -8.94
CA GLY A 70 -7.71 18.32 -10.08
C GLY A 70 -6.82 18.83 -11.21
N LEU A 71 -5.48 18.76 -11.06
CA LEU A 71 -4.50 19.19 -12.07
C LEU A 71 -4.13 18.02 -13.00
N ASP A 72 -4.11 18.25 -14.31
CA ASP A 72 -3.67 17.25 -15.29
C ASP A 72 -2.16 17.02 -15.19
N VAL A 73 -1.76 15.74 -15.03
CA VAL A 73 -0.37 15.34 -14.82
C VAL A 73 0.55 15.70 -15.99
N THR A 74 0.01 15.74 -17.22
CA THR A 74 0.81 16.02 -18.44
C THR A 74 1.02 17.51 -18.68
N THR A 75 0.06 18.34 -18.28
CA THR A 75 0.11 19.79 -18.53
C THR A 75 0.63 20.60 -17.34
N SER A 76 0.43 20.08 -16.10
CA SER A 76 0.76 20.82 -14.87
C SER A 76 1.68 20.05 -13.90
N PRO A 77 2.73 19.31 -14.38
CA PRO A 77 3.54 18.45 -13.51
C PRO A 77 4.34 19.22 -12.44
N LEU A 78 4.74 20.46 -12.71
CA LEU A 78 5.47 21.29 -11.74
C LEU A 78 4.56 21.77 -10.61
N GLU A 79 3.34 22.19 -10.95
CA GLU A 79 2.35 22.62 -9.97
C GLU A 79 1.93 21.47 -9.07
N ILE A 80 1.76 20.27 -9.63
CA ILE A 80 1.51 19.05 -8.85
C ILE A 80 2.65 18.81 -7.89
N ARG A 81 3.91 18.78 -8.34
CA ARG A 81 5.08 18.51 -7.49
C ARG A 81 5.31 19.57 -6.41
N ALA A 82 4.88 20.80 -6.60
CA ALA A 82 4.92 21.83 -5.56
C ALA A 82 3.95 21.56 -4.40
N ARG A 83 2.91 20.74 -4.63
CA ARG A 83 1.85 20.42 -3.66
C ARG A 83 1.90 18.97 -3.16
N VAL A 84 2.81 18.17 -3.67
CA VAL A 84 2.92 16.73 -3.38
C VAL A 84 4.27 16.41 -2.75
N GLY A 85 4.25 15.70 -1.63
CA GLY A 85 5.44 15.09 -1.06
C GLY A 85 5.65 13.67 -1.60
N TYR A 86 6.89 13.31 -1.87
CA TYR A 86 7.24 11.96 -2.33
C TYR A 86 8.36 11.36 -1.51
N MET A 87 8.09 10.22 -0.92
CA MET A 87 9.06 9.37 -0.25
C MET A 87 9.37 8.18 -1.16
N PRO A 88 10.55 8.14 -1.83
CA PRO A 88 10.91 7.04 -2.72
C PRO A 88 11.33 5.79 -1.94
N GLU A 89 11.18 4.61 -2.57
CA GLU A 89 11.68 3.35 -2.03
C GLU A 89 13.21 3.39 -1.83
N SER A 90 13.95 3.82 -2.85
CA SER A 90 15.41 3.91 -2.80
C SER A 90 15.91 5.12 -2.00
N ASP A 91 17.12 5.00 -1.45
CA ASP A 91 17.80 6.12 -0.80
C ASP A 91 18.08 7.24 -1.81
N SER A 92 17.77 8.48 -1.43
CA SER A 92 17.89 9.69 -2.26
C SER A 92 18.67 10.81 -1.58
N HIS A 93 19.33 10.53 -0.46
CA HIS A 93 20.13 11.52 0.27
C HIS A 93 21.42 11.88 -0.46
N ILE A 94 21.89 13.12 -0.25
CA ILE A 94 23.13 13.62 -0.84
C ILE A 94 24.29 13.24 0.08
N PRO A 95 25.31 12.51 -0.42
CA PRO A 95 26.50 12.17 0.37
C PRO A 95 27.19 13.39 0.95
N GLY A 96 27.73 13.25 2.17
CA GLY A 96 28.48 14.32 2.86
C GLY A 96 27.60 15.36 3.55
N MET A 97 26.28 15.31 3.44
CA MET A 97 25.39 16.24 4.15
C MET A 97 24.88 15.65 5.46
N ASN A 98 24.71 16.51 6.47
CA ASN A 98 23.92 16.17 7.65
C ASN A 98 22.41 16.29 7.34
N ALA A 99 21.55 15.69 8.19
CA ALA A 99 20.12 15.60 7.90
C ALA A 99 19.44 16.98 7.82
N VAL A 100 19.79 17.92 8.70
CA VAL A 100 19.13 19.23 8.69
C VAL A 100 19.49 20.02 7.42
N SER A 101 20.74 19.96 6.97
CA SER A 101 21.16 20.59 5.72
C SER A 101 20.51 19.94 4.50
N PHE A 102 20.39 18.61 4.49
CA PHE A 102 19.74 17.87 3.41
C PHE A 102 18.25 18.21 3.31
N VAL A 103 17.51 18.15 4.42
CA VAL A 103 16.06 18.44 4.42
C VAL A 103 15.79 19.92 4.15
N GLY A 104 16.62 20.83 4.68
CA GLY A 104 16.56 22.25 4.36
C GLY A 104 16.77 22.52 2.87
N TYR A 105 17.77 21.87 2.26
CA TYR A 105 18.00 21.96 0.81
C TYR A 105 16.81 21.44 0.01
N CYS A 106 16.15 20.34 0.43
CA CYS A 106 14.93 19.87 -0.22
C CYS A 106 13.78 20.90 -0.12
N GLY A 107 13.67 21.60 1.02
CA GLY A 107 12.71 22.70 1.19
C GLY A 107 12.98 23.88 0.25
N GLU A 108 14.26 24.27 0.09
CA GLU A 108 14.65 25.31 -0.87
C GLU A 108 14.32 24.89 -2.31
N LEU A 109 14.58 23.65 -2.69
CA LEU A 109 14.20 23.10 -4.01
C LEU A 109 12.69 23.06 -4.24
N ALA A 110 11.90 22.90 -3.18
CA ALA A 110 10.44 22.97 -3.25
C ALA A 110 9.89 24.42 -3.29
N GLY A 111 10.80 25.43 -3.21
CA GLY A 111 10.44 26.84 -3.35
C GLY A 111 10.35 27.61 -2.03
N LEU A 112 10.69 27.01 -0.88
CA LEU A 112 10.70 27.73 0.38
C LEU A 112 11.90 28.70 0.44
N PRO A 113 11.74 29.91 1.01
CA PRO A 113 12.87 30.76 1.35
C PRO A 113 13.83 30.02 2.30
N ARG A 114 15.14 30.25 2.15
CA ARG A 114 16.17 29.50 2.89
C ARG A 114 15.96 29.48 4.41
N VAL A 115 15.52 30.61 4.98
CA VAL A 115 15.28 30.69 6.45
C VAL A 115 14.10 29.78 6.83
N ASP A 116 13.02 29.84 6.07
CA ASP A 116 11.81 29.04 6.31
C ASP A 116 12.09 27.55 6.07
N ALA A 117 12.83 27.22 5.00
CA ALA A 117 13.26 25.85 4.70
C ALA A 117 14.08 25.24 5.85
N MET A 118 15.00 26.03 6.43
CA MET A 118 15.81 25.58 7.55
C MET A 118 14.97 25.38 8.81
N GLN A 119 14.07 26.32 9.12
CA GLN A 119 13.15 26.18 10.26
C GLN A 119 12.27 24.94 10.09
N ARG A 120 11.65 24.77 8.92
CA ARG A 120 10.83 23.60 8.61
C ARG A 120 11.62 22.29 8.70
N ALA A 121 12.89 22.29 8.24
CA ALA A 121 13.75 21.12 8.37
C ALA A 121 13.94 20.69 9.84
N HIS A 122 14.16 21.63 10.74
CA HIS A 122 14.24 21.33 12.18
C HIS A 122 12.93 20.76 12.72
N GLU A 123 11.79 21.37 12.37
CA GLU A 123 10.46 20.93 12.82
C GLU A 123 10.12 19.51 12.34
N VAL A 124 10.27 19.23 11.04
CA VAL A 124 9.94 17.91 10.48
C VAL A 124 10.91 16.82 10.93
N LEU A 125 12.20 17.14 11.11
CA LEU A 125 13.18 16.18 11.63
C LEU A 125 12.91 15.84 13.11
N PHE A 126 12.45 16.80 13.89
CA PHE A 126 12.00 16.54 15.25
C PHE A 126 10.72 15.67 15.24
N TYR A 127 9.74 16.01 14.40
CA TYR A 127 8.49 15.26 14.26
C TYR A 127 8.70 13.79 13.89
N VAL A 128 9.62 13.50 12.96
CA VAL A 128 9.94 12.10 12.59
C VAL A 128 10.86 11.39 13.58
N GLY A 129 11.18 12.01 14.73
CA GLY A 129 11.95 11.39 15.80
C GLY A 129 13.45 11.35 15.57
N LEU A 130 14.01 12.24 14.73
CA LEU A 130 15.45 12.33 14.50
C LEU A 130 16.17 13.34 15.43
N GLY A 131 15.45 14.07 16.28
CA GLY A 131 15.98 14.89 17.37
C GLY A 131 17.43 15.39 17.18
N GLU A 132 18.33 15.10 18.11
CA GLU A 132 19.75 15.47 18.00
C GLU A 132 20.52 14.76 16.88
N ALA A 133 20.00 13.64 16.38
CA ALA A 133 20.62 12.92 15.26
C ALA A 133 20.63 13.76 13.97
N ARG A 134 19.76 14.79 13.85
CA ARG A 134 19.67 15.66 12.66
C ARG A 134 20.98 16.39 12.30
N TYR A 135 21.91 16.52 13.25
CA TYR A 135 23.22 17.12 13.00
C TYR A 135 24.29 16.13 12.52
N ARG A 136 23.97 14.83 12.53
CA ARG A 136 24.87 13.78 12.06
C ARG A 136 24.80 13.65 10.54
N ASN A 137 25.90 13.19 9.95
CA ASN A 137 25.94 12.85 8.53
C ASN A 137 24.97 11.70 8.21
N VAL A 138 24.14 11.84 7.17
CA VAL A 138 23.10 10.88 6.79
C VAL A 138 23.68 9.51 6.43
N GLU A 139 24.91 9.45 5.93
CA GLU A 139 25.60 8.18 5.63
C GLU A 139 25.78 7.29 6.88
N THR A 140 25.81 7.90 8.08
CA THR A 140 25.93 7.17 9.36
C THR A 140 24.60 6.65 9.90
N TYR A 141 23.50 6.86 9.19
CA TYR A 141 22.18 6.50 9.66
C TYR A 141 21.89 5.00 9.48
N SER A 142 21.18 4.44 10.45
CA SER A 142 20.55 3.12 10.28
C SER A 142 19.46 3.16 9.20
N THR A 143 19.03 2.00 8.73
CA THR A 143 17.92 1.90 7.75
C THR A 143 16.68 2.64 8.23
N GLY A 144 16.27 2.45 9.48
CA GLY A 144 15.11 3.14 10.06
C GLY A 144 15.29 4.66 10.11
N MET A 145 16.48 5.17 10.44
CA MET A 145 16.78 6.61 10.40
C MET A 145 16.74 7.16 8.97
N LYS A 146 17.20 6.39 7.99
CA LYS A 146 17.12 6.75 6.57
C LYS A 146 15.69 6.80 6.07
N GLN A 147 14.81 5.89 6.51
CA GLN A 147 13.38 5.96 6.19
C GLN A 147 12.75 7.23 6.80
N ARG A 148 13.07 7.54 8.05
CA ARG A 148 12.57 8.76 8.73
C ARG A 148 13.02 10.06 8.05
N ILE A 149 14.26 10.15 7.56
CA ILE A 149 14.72 11.34 6.84
C ILE A 149 14.06 11.45 5.45
N LYS A 150 13.79 10.33 4.77
CA LYS A 150 13.01 10.32 3.52
C LYS A 150 11.58 10.84 3.74
N LEU A 151 10.96 10.47 4.87
CA LEU A 151 9.66 11.03 5.25
C LEU A 151 9.77 12.52 5.55
N ALA A 152 10.80 12.96 6.29
CA ALA A 152 11.01 14.38 6.59
C ALA A 152 11.19 15.23 5.33
N GLN A 153 11.97 14.76 4.35
CA GLN A 153 12.13 15.46 3.06
C GLN A 153 10.82 15.61 2.30
N ALA A 154 9.94 14.59 2.37
CA ALA A 154 8.64 14.63 1.72
C ALA A 154 7.66 15.60 2.40
N LEU A 155 7.87 15.91 3.68
CA LEU A 155 7.02 16.77 4.51
C LEU A 155 7.47 18.24 4.57
N VAL A 156 8.71 18.56 4.21
CA VAL A 156 9.32 19.86 4.52
C VAL A 156 8.57 21.06 3.95
N HIS A 157 7.93 20.92 2.80
CA HIS A 157 7.20 21.98 2.10
C HIS A 157 5.69 21.96 2.35
N ASP A 158 5.22 21.22 3.35
CA ASP A 158 3.83 21.13 3.79
C ASP A 158 2.85 20.68 2.66
N PRO A 159 3.02 19.49 2.11
CA PRO A 159 2.27 19.02 0.96
C PRO A 159 0.80 18.71 1.27
N ASP A 160 -0.08 18.89 0.26
CA ASP A 160 -1.50 18.48 0.33
C ASP A 160 -1.68 16.96 0.22
N VAL A 161 -0.74 16.28 -0.44
CA VAL A 161 -0.75 14.83 -0.68
C VAL A 161 0.65 14.26 -0.49
N LEU A 162 0.73 13.10 0.16
CA LEU A 162 1.97 12.33 0.31
C LEU A 162 1.88 11.01 -0.46
N PHE A 163 2.86 10.76 -1.33
CA PHE A 163 3.12 9.45 -1.90
C PHE A 163 4.28 8.79 -1.15
N LEU A 164 4.02 7.65 -0.53
CA LEU A 164 4.97 6.87 0.24
C LEU A 164 5.20 5.53 -0.45
N ASP A 165 6.38 5.34 -1.04
CA ASP A 165 6.72 4.11 -1.76
C ASP A 165 7.53 3.18 -0.85
N GLU A 166 6.88 2.11 -0.33
CA GLU A 166 7.43 1.11 0.59
C GLU A 166 8.12 1.75 1.83
N PRO A 167 7.43 2.57 2.65
CA PRO A 167 8.06 3.37 3.70
C PRO A 167 8.66 2.54 4.85
N THR A 168 8.25 1.29 5.02
CA THR A 168 8.70 0.38 6.07
C THR A 168 9.75 -0.62 5.60
N ASN A 169 10.14 -0.56 4.32
CA ASN A 169 11.07 -1.52 3.73
C ASN A 169 12.44 -1.52 4.44
N GLY A 170 12.89 -2.72 4.84
CA GLY A 170 14.19 -2.94 5.50
C GLY A 170 14.27 -2.47 6.97
N MET A 171 13.14 -2.10 7.59
CA MET A 171 13.08 -1.75 9.01
C MET A 171 12.93 -2.98 9.89
N ASP A 172 13.46 -2.90 11.10
CA ASP A 172 13.15 -3.88 12.16
C ASP A 172 11.69 -3.73 12.63
N PRO A 173 11.11 -4.72 13.30
CA PRO A 173 9.68 -4.69 13.67
C PRO A 173 9.29 -3.45 14.48
N LYS A 174 10.10 -3.05 15.45
CA LYS A 174 9.82 -1.87 16.29
C LYS A 174 9.85 -0.57 15.46
N GLY A 175 10.88 -0.41 14.64
CA GLY A 175 11.01 0.78 13.78
C GLY A 175 9.87 0.87 12.76
N ARG A 176 9.41 -0.31 12.24
CA ARG A 176 8.25 -0.39 11.35
C ARG A 176 6.99 0.10 12.05
N ASP A 177 6.69 -0.38 13.25
CA ASP A 177 5.51 0.04 14.01
C ASP A 177 5.52 1.55 14.27
N GLU A 178 6.66 2.10 14.69
CA GLU A 178 6.85 3.54 14.90
C GLU A 178 6.66 4.36 13.60
N MET A 179 7.12 3.85 12.45
CA MET A 179 6.90 4.50 11.15
C MET A 179 5.43 4.49 10.75
N LEU A 180 4.74 3.37 10.94
CA LEU A 180 3.30 3.26 10.66
C LEU A 180 2.45 4.17 11.55
N GLU A 181 2.85 4.35 12.82
CA GLU A 181 2.22 5.33 13.72
C GLU A 181 2.38 6.76 13.20
N LEU A 182 3.59 7.15 12.74
CA LEU A 182 3.84 8.46 12.13
C LEU A 182 2.97 8.68 10.89
N VAL A 183 2.92 7.69 9.99
CA VAL A 183 2.10 7.77 8.76
C VAL A 183 0.62 7.92 9.11
N ARG A 184 0.14 7.17 10.10
CA ARG A 184 -1.25 7.24 10.57
C ARG A 184 -1.57 8.60 11.22
N ASP A 185 -0.64 9.16 12.00
CA ASP A 185 -0.79 10.49 12.61
C ASP A 185 -0.94 11.58 11.54
N LEU A 186 -0.12 11.52 10.48
CA LEU A 186 -0.20 12.45 9.34
C LEU A 186 -1.59 12.46 8.70
N SER A 187 -2.19 11.29 8.46
CA SER A 187 -3.50 11.23 7.84
C SER A 187 -4.62 11.62 8.81
N ARG A 188 -4.64 11.03 10.00
CA ARG A 188 -5.79 11.16 10.93
C ARG A 188 -5.81 12.46 11.72
N ASN A 189 -4.64 12.93 12.15
CA ASN A 189 -4.54 14.08 13.05
C ASN A 189 -4.09 15.35 12.32
N LYS A 190 -3.27 15.23 11.26
CA LYS A 190 -2.82 16.38 10.46
C LYS A 190 -3.65 16.61 9.20
N GLY A 191 -4.51 15.67 8.83
CA GLY A 191 -5.39 15.79 7.67
C GLY A 191 -4.69 15.71 6.31
N VAL A 192 -3.47 15.18 6.26
CA VAL A 192 -2.72 15.01 5.01
C VAL A 192 -3.26 13.81 4.25
N ASN A 193 -3.56 13.97 2.96
CA ASN A 193 -3.94 12.85 2.12
C ASN A 193 -2.72 11.96 1.84
N LEU A 194 -2.88 10.64 1.95
CA LEU A 194 -1.81 9.67 1.78
C LEU A 194 -2.11 8.67 0.69
N ILE A 195 -1.10 8.34 -0.12
CA ILE A 195 -1.08 7.16 -0.97
C ILE A 195 0.14 6.34 -0.56
N LEU A 196 -0.13 5.23 0.13
CA LEU A 196 0.88 4.33 0.68
C LEU A 196 1.02 3.10 -0.22
N SER A 197 2.15 2.94 -0.90
CA SER A 197 2.47 1.70 -1.60
C SER A 197 3.10 0.70 -0.64
N SER A 198 2.60 -0.51 -0.60
CA SER A 198 3.17 -1.62 0.16
C SER A 198 2.83 -2.97 -0.46
N HIS A 199 3.69 -3.95 -0.25
CA HIS A 199 3.41 -5.36 -0.49
C HIS A 199 2.97 -6.09 0.79
N LEU A 200 3.00 -5.39 1.94
CA LEU A 200 2.63 -5.91 3.26
C LEU A 200 1.20 -5.47 3.61
N LEU A 201 0.28 -6.41 3.58
CA LEU A 201 -1.12 -6.16 3.91
C LEU A 201 -1.35 -5.57 5.30
N PRO A 202 -0.66 -6.04 6.38
CA PRO A 202 -0.84 -5.47 7.71
C PRO A 202 -0.53 -3.97 7.79
N ASP A 203 0.44 -3.47 7.01
CA ASP A 203 0.79 -2.04 6.97
C ASP A 203 -0.37 -1.21 6.42
N VAL A 204 -0.97 -1.69 5.32
CA VAL A 204 -2.12 -1.05 4.69
C VAL A 204 -3.35 -1.09 5.61
N GLU A 205 -3.62 -2.23 6.25
CA GLU A 205 -4.74 -2.36 7.20
C GLU A 205 -4.62 -1.45 8.41
N TYR A 206 -3.40 -1.24 8.90
CA TYR A 206 -3.14 -0.40 10.06
C TYR A 206 -3.27 1.10 9.74
N THR A 207 -2.84 1.53 8.56
CA THR A 207 -2.69 2.94 8.21
C THR A 207 -3.80 3.50 7.34
N CYS A 208 -4.43 2.66 6.50
CA CYS A 208 -5.35 3.11 5.45
C CYS A 208 -6.79 2.71 5.72
N ASP A 209 -7.73 3.51 5.22
CA ASP A 209 -9.16 3.22 5.25
C ASP A 209 -9.66 2.65 3.90
N GLN A 210 -8.91 2.91 2.83
CA GLN A 210 -9.20 2.44 1.47
C GLN A 210 -7.99 1.72 0.89
N VAL A 211 -8.23 0.83 -0.06
CA VAL A 211 -7.18 0.09 -0.75
C VAL A 211 -7.47 -0.03 -2.24
N VAL A 212 -6.41 0.01 -3.03
CA VAL A 212 -6.38 -0.37 -4.44
C VAL A 212 -5.41 -1.53 -4.58
N VAL A 213 -5.92 -2.68 -4.96
CA VAL A 213 -5.15 -3.90 -5.21
C VAL A 213 -4.74 -3.93 -6.67
N MET A 214 -3.44 -4.04 -6.91
CA MET A 214 -2.87 -4.13 -8.25
C MET A 214 -2.26 -5.51 -8.51
N ASP A 215 -2.49 -6.03 -9.71
CA ASP A 215 -1.79 -7.19 -10.25
C ASP A 215 -1.46 -6.99 -11.73
N LYS A 216 -0.26 -7.39 -12.16
CA LYS A 216 0.20 -7.38 -13.57
C LYS A 216 -0.15 -6.09 -14.33
N GLY A 217 -0.08 -4.93 -13.66
CA GLY A 217 -0.38 -3.61 -14.21
C GLY A 217 -1.86 -3.27 -14.33
N ARG A 218 -2.76 -4.03 -13.71
CA ARG A 218 -4.20 -3.79 -13.66
C ARG A 218 -4.68 -3.57 -12.23
N ILE A 219 -5.86 -2.99 -12.06
CA ILE A 219 -6.55 -2.97 -10.77
C ILE A 219 -7.38 -4.24 -10.67
N ALA A 220 -7.09 -5.07 -9.68
CA ALA A 220 -7.82 -6.28 -9.35
C ALA A 220 -9.02 -5.99 -8.42
N ALA A 221 -8.85 -5.07 -7.46
CA ALA A 221 -9.92 -4.62 -6.58
C ALA A 221 -9.64 -3.20 -6.07
N GLN A 222 -10.70 -2.45 -5.74
CA GLN A 222 -10.56 -1.13 -5.09
C GLN A 222 -11.79 -0.83 -4.22
N GLY A 223 -11.58 -0.09 -3.14
CA GLY A 223 -12.65 0.40 -2.27
C GLY A 223 -12.26 0.51 -0.80
N PRO A 224 -13.24 0.83 0.07
CA PRO A 224 -13.04 0.82 1.52
C PRO A 224 -12.64 -0.57 2.00
N ILE A 225 -11.60 -0.65 2.84
CA ILE A 225 -11.10 -1.92 3.40
C ILE A 225 -12.21 -2.68 4.10
N ALA A 226 -13.04 -1.97 4.90
CA ALA A 226 -14.16 -2.57 5.60
C ALA A 226 -15.19 -3.24 4.66
N SER A 227 -15.43 -2.65 3.47
CA SER A 227 -16.34 -3.22 2.46
C SER A 227 -15.73 -4.41 1.73
N LEU A 228 -14.44 -4.34 1.42
CA LEU A 228 -13.72 -5.43 0.75
C LEU A 228 -13.57 -6.66 1.65
N LYS A 229 -13.45 -6.44 2.97
CA LYS A 229 -13.46 -7.52 3.97
C LYS A 229 -14.83 -8.16 4.20
N GLN A 230 -15.89 -7.69 3.56
CA GLN A 230 -17.20 -8.34 3.57
C GLN A 230 -17.34 -9.21 2.31
N PRO A 231 -16.77 -10.41 2.26
CA PRO A 231 -16.86 -11.26 1.09
C PRO A 231 -18.31 -11.74 0.91
N ARG A 232 -18.71 -11.99 -0.33
CA ARG A 232 -19.96 -12.68 -0.66
C ARG A 232 -19.84 -14.18 -0.36
N GLY A 233 -19.48 -14.54 0.88
CA GLY A 233 -19.22 -15.90 1.33
C GLY A 233 -18.71 -15.93 2.77
N ARG A 234 -18.21 -17.07 3.21
CA ARG A 234 -17.71 -17.30 4.57
C ARG A 234 -16.28 -17.78 4.55
N VAL A 235 -15.46 -17.26 5.46
CA VAL A 235 -14.08 -17.74 5.67
C VAL A 235 -14.07 -18.69 6.87
N TYR A 236 -13.38 -19.80 6.72
CA TYR A 236 -13.17 -20.77 7.79
C TYR A 236 -11.68 -21.03 7.99
N GLU A 237 -11.26 -21.11 9.25
CA GLU A 237 -10.00 -21.73 9.60
C GLU A 237 -10.23 -23.24 9.74
N LEU A 238 -9.51 -24.00 8.94
CA LEU A 238 -9.59 -25.45 8.88
C LEU A 238 -8.24 -26.05 9.24
N ARG A 239 -8.23 -26.97 10.23
CA ARG A 239 -7.08 -27.83 10.52
C ARG A 239 -7.46 -29.27 10.23
N VAL A 240 -6.61 -29.96 9.47
CA VAL A 240 -6.80 -31.35 9.09
C VAL A 240 -5.67 -32.23 9.58
N LYS A 241 -5.96 -33.52 9.82
CA LYS A 241 -4.94 -34.54 10.03
C LYS A 241 -4.93 -35.46 8.83
N THR A 242 -3.83 -35.46 8.09
CA THR A 242 -3.68 -36.19 6.85
C THR A 242 -2.19 -36.37 6.52
N THR A 243 -1.87 -37.19 5.54
CA THR A 243 -0.52 -37.28 4.95
C THR A 243 -0.33 -36.17 3.92
N VAL A 244 0.93 -35.90 3.53
CA VAL A 244 1.24 -34.83 2.56
C VAL A 244 0.52 -35.07 1.22
N SER A 245 0.51 -36.30 0.71
CA SER A 245 -0.14 -36.64 -0.56
C SER A 245 -1.67 -36.50 -0.51
N GLU A 246 -2.28 -36.85 0.62
CA GLU A 246 -3.74 -36.68 0.81
C GLU A 246 -4.10 -35.21 0.96
N LEU A 247 -3.21 -34.38 1.54
CA LEU A 247 -3.40 -32.95 1.66
C LEU A 247 -3.42 -32.28 0.28
N GLU A 248 -2.49 -32.63 -0.60
CA GLU A 248 -2.43 -32.12 -1.97
C GLU A 248 -3.73 -32.47 -2.74
N SER A 249 -4.15 -33.73 -2.69
CA SER A 249 -5.42 -34.17 -3.31
C SER A 249 -6.63 -33.41 -2.74
N PHE A 250 -6.68 -33.20 -1.44
CA PHE A 250 -7.74 -32.45 -0.79
C PHE A 250 -7.76 -30.97 -1.23
N LEU A 251 -6.60 -30.32 -1.31
CA LEU A 251 -6.49 -28.94 -1.80
C LEU A 251 -6.95 -28.80 -3.27
N GLU A 252 -6.57 -29.76 -4.12
CA GLU A 252 -7.06 -29.79 -5.52
C GLU A 252 -8.59 -29.95 -5.57
N ARG A 253 -9.15 -30.78 -4.71
CA ARG A 253 -10.59 -30.99 -4.62
C ARG A 253 -11.33 -29.75 -4.15
N LEU A 254 -10.79 -29.04 -3.15
CA LEU A 254 -11.35 -27.78 -2.69
C LEU A 254 -11.35 -26.73 -3.82
N ARG A 255 -10.24 -26.62 -4.56
CA ARG A 255 -10.14 -25.71 -5.72
C ARG A 255 -11.11 -26.09 -6.83
N ALA A 256 -11.24 -27.39 -7.16
CA ALA A 256 -12.19 -27.87 -8.15
C ALA A 256 -13.66 -27.62 -7.76
N ALA A 257 -13.95 -27.49 -6.47
CA ALA A 257 -15.25 -27.10 -5.95
C ALA A 257 -15.47 -25.57 -5.90
N GLY A 258 -14.53 -24.78 -6.45
CA GLY A 258 -14.62 -23.32 -6.47
C GLY A 258 -14.28 -22.66 -5.13
N LEU A 259 -13.57 -23.36 -4.23
CA LEU A 259 -13.14 -22.84 -2.94
C LEU A 259 -11.70 -22.34 -3.02
N THR A 260 -11.44 -21.14 -2.49
CA THR A 260 -10.08 -20.62 -2.39
C THR A 260 -9.45 -21.03 -1.07
N CYS A 261 -8.23 -21.59 -1.12
CA CYS A 261 -7.53 -22.09 0.05
C CYS A 261 -6.16 -21.42 0.18
N GLN A 262 -5.83 -20.96 1.38
CA GLN A 262 -4.54 -20.39 1.74
C GLN A 262 -3.98 -21.09 2.98
N ALA A 263 -2.75 -21.61 2.89
CA ALA A 263 -2.05 -22.14 4.06
C ALA A 263 -1.58 -20.96 4.94
N THR A 264 -1.89 -21.06 6.24
CA THR A 264 -1.51 -20.02 7.22
C THR A 264 -0.36 -20.48 8.12
N ASP A 265 -0.32 -21.77 8.44
CA ASP A 265 0.70 -22.46 9.22
C ASP A 265 0.82 -23.92 8.74
N GLU A 266 1.79 -24.67 9.27
CA GLU A 266 2.04 -26.07 8.87
C GLU A 266 0.79 -26.96 8.86
N ASP A 267 -0.19 -26.69 9.74
CA ASP A 267 -1.40 -27.51 9.93
C ASP A 267 -2.72 -26.72 9.74
N VAL A 268 -2.67 -25.41 9.50
CA VAL A 268 -3.85 -24.54 9.46
C VAL A 268 -4.01 -23.93 8.07
N MET A 269 -5.18 -24.08 7.49
CA MET A 269 -5.54 -23.42 6.23
C MET A 269 -6.77 -22.55 6.41
N ARG A 270 -6.80 -21.45 5.70
CA ARG A 270 -7.99 -20.59 5.55
C ARG A 270 -8.68 -20.99 4.26
N VAL A 271 -9.98 -21.25 4.36
CA VAL A 271 -10.80 -21.65 3.23
C VAL A 271 -11.93 -20.64 3.05
N PHE A 272 -11.99 -20.01 1.88
CA PHE A 272 -13.09 -19.17 1.48
C PHE A 272 -14.15 -20.00 0.76
N VAL A 273 -15.39 -19.93 1.26
CA VAL A 273 -16.57 -20.62 0.74
C VAL A 273 -17.52 -19.57 0.16
N PRO A 274 -17.63 -19.44 -1.17
CA PRO A 274 -18.46 -18.44 -1.81
C PRO A 274 -19.95 -18.69 -1.63
N GLY A 275 -20.76 -17.63 -1.75
CA GLY A 275 -22.22 -17.70 -1.71
C GLY A 275 -22.79 -18.10 -0.35
N GLU A 276 -23.83 -18.92 -0.37
CA GLU A 276 -24.53 -19.42 0.83
C GLU A 276 -23.89 -20.70 1.41
N GLY A 277 -22.82 -21.22 0.80
CA GLY A 277 -22.08 -22.38 1.26
C GLY A 277 -21.53 -22.21 2.69
N GLY A 278 -21.21 -23.31 3.33
CA GLY A 278 -20.80 -23.26 4.72
C GLY A 278 -19.96 -24.46 5.20
N ALA A 279 -19.83 -24.57 6.52
CA ALA A 279 -19.09 -25.64 7.17
C ALA A 279 -19.50 -27.06 6.71
N ARG A 280 -20.76 -27.25 6.36
CA ARG A 280 -21.28 -28.54 5.90
C ARG A 280 -20.63 -29.01 4.60
N ASP A 281 -20.37 -28.08 3.68
CA ASP A 281 -19.75 -28.39 2.39
C ASP A 281 -18.29 -28.79 2.59
N LEU A 282 -17.58 -28.13 3.51
CA LEU A 282 -16.20 -28.48 3.89
C LEU A 282 -16.12 -29.86 4.52
N PHE A 283 -17.06 -30.21 5.41
CA PHE A 283 -17.12 -31.57 6.00
C PHE A 283 -17.44 -32.63 4.95
N ALA A 284 -18.33 -32.35 3.99
CA ALA A 284 -18.68 -33.27 2.91
C ALA A 284 -17.46 -33.55 2.01
N LEU A 285 -16.71 -32.51 1.63
CA LEU A 285 -15.49 -32.66 0.84
C LEU A 285 -14.38 -33.40 1.60
N ALA A 286 -14.17 -33.08 2.88
CA ALA A 286 -13.20 -33.78 3.72
C ALA A 286 -13.54 -35.28 3.88
N ALA A 287 -14.83 -35.60 4.05
CA ALA A 287 -15.28 -36.99 4.16
C ALA A 287 -15.07 -37.76 2.84
N ALA A 288 -15.31 -37.12 1.68
CA ALA A 288 -15.10 -37.74 0.38
C ALA A 288 -13.62 -38.11 0.13
N GLU A 289 -12.69 -37.26 0.58
CA GLU A 289 -11.24 -37.48 0.48
C GLU A 289 -10.64 -38.22 1.69
N ARG A 290 -11.47 -38.69 2.63
CA ARG A 290 -11.07 -39.37 3.87
C ARG A 290 -10.12 -38.56 4.77
N VAL A 291 -10.17 -37.23 4.66
CA VAL A 291 -9.37 -36.32 5.44
C VAL A 291 -10.05 -36.03 6.78
N GLN A 292 -9.33 -36.19 7.88
CA GLN A 292 -9.88 -35.96 9.20
C GLN A 292 -9.80 -34.47 9.58
N VAL A 293 -10.95 -33.80 9.69
CA VAL A 293 -11.03 -32.44 10.23
C VAL A 293 -10.80 -32.46 11.74
N ARG A 294 -9.80 -31.72 12.22
CA ARG A 294 -9.45 -31.57 13.63
C ARG A 294 -10.01 -30.30 14.24
N HIS A 295 -10.09 -29.26 13.43
CA HIS A 295 -10.61 -27.95 13.85
C HIS A 295 -11.28 -27.28 12.66
N LEU A 296 -12.44 -26.68 12.89
CA LEU A 296 -13.13 -25.83 11.95
C LEU A 296 -13.80 -24.69 12.72
N ARG A 297 -13.44 -23.45 12.46
CA ARG A 297 -14.13 -22.29 13.02
C ARG A 297 -14.37 -21.23 11.96
N PRO A 298 -15.47 -20.47 12.05
CA PRO A 298 -15.62 -19.26 11.27
C PRO A 298 -14.50 -18.26 11.58
N SER A 299 -13.99 -17.61 10.57
CA SER A 299 -12.95 -16.60 10.70
C SER A 299 -13.41 -15.29 10.05
N VAL A 300 -12.89 -14.17 10.57
CA VAL A 300 -13.15 -12.87 9.96
C VAL A 300 -12.27 -12.76 8.71
N PRO A 301 -12.84 -12.37 7.56
CA PRO A 301 -12.05 -12.16 6.35
C PRO A 301 -10.98 -11.08 6.56
N THR A 302 -9.80 -11.34 6.02
CA THR A 302 -8.67 -10.41 6.01
C THR A 302 -8.49 -9.83 4.62
N LEU A 303 -7.66 -8.78 4.49
CA LEU A 303 -7.25 -8.32 3.14
C LEU A 303 -6.47 -9.40 2.38
N GLU A 304 -5.82 -10.34 3.07
CA GLU A 304 -5.14 -11.48 2.43
C GLU A 304 -6.13 -12.37 1.68
N ASP A 305 -7.30 -12.63 2.26
CA ASP A 305 -8.35 -13.40 1.60
C ASP A 305 -8.88 -12.67 0.37
N VAL A 306 -9.05 -11.34 0.47
CA VAL A 306 -9.46 -10.49 -0.66
C VAL A 306 -8.40 -10.50 -1.76
N PHE A 307 -7.12 -10.36 -1.37
CA PHE A 307 -5.99 -10.37 -2.29
C PHE A 307 -5.87 -11.74 -3.00
N ALA A 308 -5.94 -12.85 -2.26
CA ALA A 308 -5.89 -14.20 -2.81
C ALA A 308 -7.02 -14.45 -3.82
N THR A 309 -8.23 -13.95 -3.52
CA THR A 309 -9.38 -14.05 -4.43
C THR A 309 -9.20 -13.18 -5.68
N ALA A 310 -8.72 -11.95 -5.52
CA ALA A 310 -8.57 -10.99 -6.62
C ALA A 310 -7.41 -11.32 -7.58
N VAL A 311 -6.34 -11.95 -7.08
CA VAL A 311 -5.12 -12.31 -7.84
C VAL A 311 -5.13 -13.79 -8.28
N GLY A 312 -5.93 -14.64 -7.64
CA GLY A 312 -6.03 -16.08 -7.90
C GLY A 312 -7.02 -16.49 -8.98
N GLU A 313 -7.71 -15.57 -9.62
CA GLU A 313 -8.71 -15.84 -10.68
C GLU A 313 -8.12 -15.96 -12.10
N GLU A 314 -6.82 -16.26 -12.26
CA GLU A 314 -6.22 -16.64 -13.55
C GLU A 314 -5.61 -18.05 -13.55
#